data_6b6f6b4376c8c88b84908441094b323f
#
_entry.id   6b6f6b4376c8c88b84908441094b323f
#
_cell.length_a   1.000
_cell.length_b   1.000
_cell.length_c   1.000
_cell.angle_alpha   90.00
_cell.angle_beta   90.00
_cell.angle_gamma   90.00
#
_symmetry.space_group_name_H-M   'P 1'
#
loop_
_entity.id
_entity.type
_entity.pdbx_description
1 polymer ?
#
loop_
_entity_poly.entity_id
_entity_poly.type
_entity_poly.pdbx_seq_one_letter_code
_entity_poly.pdbx_strand_id
1 'polypeptide(L)'
;MPTAPTALIQTDDRDFTGAQRLPPSAADVAAAPNPDWDVLFNAVTARLRGIAGALEALPGPAGLPQHARSRVLECAEALDQLHETMSRQQAVQRALQQQLDSVHGDLAQTRATLADTRHSALHDALTTLPNREHFRDVLGRALMKTEQALPNERPTKRPSLALLYLDLDGFKPINDQHGHAVGDRLLRIVAARLARAVRAGDCVGRMGGDEFACLLGGIDDRQQLSHLACKLFDTVSAPLQIGKLQLTVRPSIGIAICPTDGGTAETLLKRSDAAMYRAKRAQSGYAFFERRADPSA
;
A
#
# COMPACT_ATOMS: atom_id res chain seq x y z
N MET A 1 1.67 -41.49 54.77
CA MET A 1 2.15 -42.68 54.03
C MET A 1 1.11 -43.06 53.00
N PRO A 2 1.47 -43.52 51.81
CA PRO A 2 2.65 -43.20 51.01
C PRO A 2 2.33 -42.46 49.70
N THR A 3 3.33 -41.81 49.21
CA THR A 3 3.51 -41.11 47.96
C THR A 3 3.46 -42.04 46.74
N ALA A 4 2.78 -41.66 45.67
CA ALA A 4 2.93 -42.25 44.35
C ALA A 4 3.59 -41.22 43.39
N PRO A 5 4.50 -41.65 42.52
CA PRO A 5 5.33 -40.75 41.74
C PRO A 5 4.65 -40.32 40.41
N THR A 6 4.84 -39.07 40.10
CA THR A 6 4.50 -38.45 38.82
C THR A 6 5.40 -39.02 37.73
N ALA A 7 4.83 -39.75 36.79
CA ALA A 7 5.52 -40.21 35.58
C ALA A 7 5.63 -39.05 34.56
N LEU A 8 6.85 -38.62 34.30
CA LEU A 8 7.21 -37.78 33.18
C LEU A 8 7.02 -38.58 31.87
N ILE A 9 6.06 -38.18 31.06
CA ILE A 9 5.96 -38.66 29.69
C ILE A 9 6.93 -37.79 28.86
N GLN A 10 8.08 -38.38 28.56
CA GLN A 10 8.95 -37.91 27.48
C GLN A 10 8.23 -38.16 26.17
N THR A 11 7.83 -37.10 25.48
CA THR A 11 7.43 -37.13 24.06
C THR A 11 8.68 -37.11 23.22
N ASP A 12 8.87 -38.24 22.57
CA ASP A 12 9.91 -38.55 21.58
C ASP A 12 9.71 -37.64 20.34
N ASP A 13 10.55 -36.61 20.20
CA ASP A 13 10.65 -35.78 19.01
C ASP A 13 11.30 -36.61 17.88
N ARG A 14 10.49 -37.40 17.17
CA ARG A 14 10.91 -38.00 15.90
C ARG A 14 10.54 -37.06 14.77
N ASP A 15 11.60 -36.50 14.20
CA ASP A 15 11.75 -35.96 12.86
C ASP A 15 10.59 -36.23 11.90
N PHE A 16 9.79 -35.20 11.66
CA PHE A 16 8.94 -35.07 10.49
C PHE A 16 9.57 -34.05 9.54
N THR A 17 10.78 -34.32 9.04
CA THR A 17 11.31 -33.65 7.86
C THR A 17 10.79 -34.37 6.60
N GLY A 18 9.49 -34.43 6.45
CA GLY A 18 8.83 -34.67 5.18
C GLY A 18 8.78 -33.37 4.39
N ALA A 19 9.91 -32.95 3.85
CA ALA A 19 9.92 -31.90 2.83
C ALA A 19 9.10 -32.40 1.62
N GLN A 20 7.80 -32.10 1.62
CA GLN A 20 7.00 -32.14 0.39
C GLN A 20 7.72 -31.21 -0.61
N ARG A 21 8.43 -31.82 -1.58
CA ARG A 21 8.90 -31.09 -2.74
C ARG A 21 7.66 -30.47 -3.39
N LEU A 22 7.56 -29.18 -3.32
CA LEU A 22 6.64 -28.41 -4.15
C LEU A 22 6.82 -28.87 -5.60
N PRO A 23 5.75 -29.03 -6.35
CA PRO A 23 5.88 -29.33 -7.77
C PRO A 23 6.76 -28.24 -8.41
N PRO A 24 7.62 -28.60 -9.36
CA PRO A 24 8.52 -27.64 -10.00
C PRO A 24 7.71 -26.47 -10.51
N SER A 25 8.18 -25.25 -10.27
CA SER A 25 7.54 -24.04 -10.76
C SER A 25 7.47 -24.09 -12.29
N ALA A 26 6.51 -23.40 -12.88
CA ALA A 26 6.42 -23.30 -14.34
C ALA A 26 7.74 -22.78 -14.98
N ALA A 27 8.60 -22.10 -14.21
CA ALA A 27 9.93 -21.66 -14.60
C ALA A 27 10.93 -22.84 -14.67
N ASP A 28 10.81 -23.85 -13.80
CA ASP A 28 11.72 -25.01 -13.77
C ASP A 28 11.43 -26.00 -14.90
N VAL A 29 10.18 -26.03 -15.38
CA VAL A 29 9.80 -26.87 -16.54
C VAL A 29 10.28 -26.24 -17.86
N ALA A 30 10.54 -24.94 -17.90
CA ALA A 30 11.04 -24.23 -19.08
C ALA A 30 12.57 -24.37 -19.28
N ALA A 31 13.31 -24.98 -18.35
CA ALA A 31 14.78 -25.04 -18.37
C ALA A 31 15.37 -26.30 -19.02
N ALA A 32 14.55 -27.23 -19.52
CA ALA A 32 15.06 -28.28 -20.37
C ALA A 32 15.43 -27.69 -21.75
N PRO A 33 16.65 -27.90 -22.28
CA PRO A 33 16.99 -27.43 -23.63
C PRO A 33 15.95 -28.05 -24.58
N ASN A 34 15.15 -27.23 -25.20
CA ASN A 34 14.21 -27.67 -26.23
C ASN A 34 15.05 -28.35 -27.32
N PRO A 35 14.81 -29.61 -27.63
CA PRO A 35 15.56 -30.24 -28.73
C PRO A 35 15.37 -29.36 -29.97
N ASP A 36 16.45 -29.14 -30.71
CA ASP A 36 16.37 -28.40 -31.96
C ASP A 36 15.54 -29.23 -32.96
N TRP A 37 14.24 -29.07 -32.89
CA TRP A 37 13.28 -29.79 -33.70
C TRP A 37 13.53 -29.58 -35.19
N ASP A 38 14.06 -28.41 -35.59
CA ASP A 38 14.36 -28.08 -36.97
C ASP A 38 15.48 -28.99 -37.48
N VAL A 39 16.54 -29.19 -36.67
CA VAL A 39 17.64 -30.12 -37.01
C VAL A 39 17.14 -31.56 -37.08
N LEU A 40 16.27 -31.95 -36.15
CA LEU A 40 15.78 -33.33 -36.10
C LEU A 40 14.83 -33.65 -37.25
N PHE A 41 13.88 -32.79 -37.57
CA PHE A 41 13.00 -32.95 -38.72
C PHE A 41 13.74 -32.96 -40.03
N ASN A 42 14.69 -32.03 -40.24
CA ASN A 42 15.52 -31.99 -41.44
C ASN A 42 16.34 -33.27 -41.61
N ALA A 43 16.93 -33.80 -40.51
CA ALA A 43 17.72 -35.03 -40.56
C ALA A 43 16.85 -36.26 -40.89
N VAL A 44 15.66 -36.39 -40.31
CA VAL A 44 14.74 -37.49 -40.57
C VAL A 44 14.21 -37.42 -42.00
N THR A 45 13.79 -36.25 -42.47
CA THR A 45 13.31 -36.05 -43.83
C THR A 45 14.41 -36.35 -44.87
N ALA A 46 15.64 -35.91 -44.64
CA ALA A 46 16.77 -36.22 -45.50
C ALA A 46 17.06 -37.73 -45.59
N ARG A 47 16.96 -38.44 -44.45
CA ARG A 47 17.11 -39.91 -44.43
C ARG A 47 15.99 -40.61 -45.18
N LEU A 48 14.76 -40.20 -45.03
CA LEU A 48 13.62 -40.79 -45.80
C LEU A 48 13.79 -40.58 -47.28
N ARG A 49 14.19 -39.39 -47.73
CA ARG A 49 14.49 -39.14 -49.17
C ARG A 49 15.68 -39.97 -49.66
N GLY A 50 16.69 -40.18 -48.84
CA GLY A 50 17.82 -41.09 -49.15
C GLY A 50 17.35 -42.53 -49.31
N ILE A 51 16.49 -43.05 -48.46
CA ILE A 51 15.88 -44.38 -48.55
C ILE A 51 15.07 -44.50 -49.84
N ALA A 52 14.24 -43.48 -50.18
CA ALA A 52 13.47 -43.46 -51.42
C ALA A 52 14.36 -43.53 -52.67
N GLY A 53 15.50 -42.82 -52.67
CA GLY A 53 16.50 -42.89 -53.73
C GLY A 53 17.17 -44.27 -53.83
N ALA A 54 17.50 -44.88 -52.69
CA ALA A 54 18.10 -46.21 -52.64
C ALA A 54 17.14 -47.32 -53.17
N LEU A 55 15.86 -47.18 -52.89
CA LEU A 55 14.81 -48.08 -53.41
C LEU A 55 14.63 -47.98 -54.94
N GLU A 56 14.99 -46.85 -55.55
CA GLU A 56 14.96 -46.65 -56.99
C GLU A 56 16.13 -47.39 -57.69
N ALA A 57 17.25 -47.53 -57.03
CA ALA A 57 18.46 -48.15 -57.55
C ALA A 57 18.45 -49.68 -57.44
N LEU A 58 17.48 -50.34 -56.78
CA LEU A 58 17.40 -51.78 -56.62
C LEU A 58 16.88 -52.47 -57.88
N PRO A 59 17.65 -53.46 -58.44
CA PRO A 59 17.15 -54.27 -59.53
C PRO A 59 16.12 -55.31 -59.02
N GLY A 60 14.87 -55.21 -59.42
CA GLY A 60 13.81 -56.11 -58.99
C GLY A 60 12.55 -56.05 -59.86
N PRO A 61 11.61 -57.01 -59.75
CA PRO A 61 10.34 -56.95 -60.50
C PRO A 61 9.54 -55.68 -60.21
N ALA A 62 9.04 -55.03 -61.24
CA ALA A 62 8.63 -53.65 -61.38
C ALA A 62 7.48 -53.14 -60.46
N GLY A 63 7.00 -53.88 -59.47
CA GLY A 63 5.88 -53.48 -58.65
C GLY A 63 6.18 -53.16 -57.17
N LEU A 64 7.04 -53.92 -56.49
CA LEU A 64 7.31 -53.77 -55.04
C LEU A 64 8.15 -52.57 -54.68
N PRO A 65 9.24 -52.22 -55.40
CA PRO A 65 10.07 -51.04 -55.10
C PRO A 65 9.31 -49.74 -55.28
N GLN A 66 8.45 -49.63 -56.28
CA GLN A 66 7.68 -48.39 -56.55
C GLN A 66 6.67 -48.07 -55.46
N HIS A 67 5.95 -49.09 -54.93
CA HIS A 67 4.98 -48.89 -53.83
C HIS A 67 5.69 -48.49 -52.53
N ALA A 68 6.83 -49.11 -52.21
CA ALA A 68 7.60 -48.75 -51.03
C ALA A 68 8.15 -47.32 -51.11
N ARG A 69 8.67 -46.94 -52.30
CA ARG A 69 9.16 -45.59 -52.56
C ARG A 69 8.07 -44.53 -52.42
N SER A 70 6.87 -44.76 -53.00
CA SER A 70 5.72 -43.83 -52.88
C SER A 70 5.37 -43.56 -51.41
N ARG A 71 5.29 -44.64 -50.60
CA ARG A 71 4.99 -44.51 -49.16
C ARG A 71 6.05 -43.78 -48.37
N VAL A 72 7.35 -43.95 -48.70
CA VAL A 72 8.43 -43.21 -48.04
C VAL A 72 8.39 -41.72 -48.38
N LEU A 73 8.09 -41.39 -49.63
CA LEU A 73 7.91 -39.98 -50.07
C LEU A 73 6.70 -39.34 -49.40
N GLU A 74 5.54 -40.05 -49.35
CA GLU A 74 4.34 -39.59 -48.64
C GLU A 74 4.65 -39.33 -47.16
N CYS A 75 5.46 -40.17 -46.48
CA CYS A 75 5.90 -39.94 -45.11
C CYS A 75 6.79 -38.70 -44.97
N ALA A 76 7.71 -38.48 -45.94
CA ALA A 76 8.56 -37.31 -45.95
C ALA A 76 7.75 -36.03 -46.11
N GLU A 77 6.80 -35.99 -47.03
CA GLU A 77 5.88 -34.83 -47.23
C GLU A 77 4.99 -34.58 -46.01
N ALA A 78 4.47 -35.62 -45.35
CA ALA A 78 3.68 -35.47 -44.14
C ALA A 78 4.56 -34.90 -42.98
N LEU A 79 5.82 -35.30 -42.88
CA LEU A 79 6.73 -34.72 -41.87
C LEU A 79 7.06 -33.26 -42.15
N ASP A 80 7.28 -32.88 -43.41
CA ASP A 80 7.49 -31.47 -43.78
C ASP A 80 6.27 -30.60 -43.45
N GLN A 81 5.07 -31.07 -43.73
CA GLN A 81 3.83 -30.39 -43.37
C GLN A 81 3.64 -30.25 -41.86
N LEU A 82 3.99 -31.30 -41.10
CA LEU A 82 3.94 -31.27 -39.65
C LEU A 82 4.93 -30.25 -39.07
N HIS A 83 6.15 -30.28 -39.62
CA HIS A 83 7.17 -29.33 -39.24
C HIS A 83 6.77 -27.87 -39.48
N GLU A 84 6.24 -27.59 -40.66
CA GLU A 84 5.76 -26.25 -41.00
C GLU A 84 4.62 -25.79 -40.05
N THR A 85 3.70 -26.72 -39.74
CA THR A 85 2.57 -26.43 -38.81
C THR A 85 3.07 -26.14 -37.41
N MET A 86 4.04 -26.95 -36.90
CA MET A 86 4.65 -26.73 -35.60
C MET A 86 5.42 -25.41 -35.52
N SER A 87 6.16 -25.06 -36.55
CA SER A 87 6.92 -23.81 -36.64
C SER A 87 5.99 -22.59 -36.63
N ARG A 88 4.89 -22.65 -37.37
CA ARG A 88 3.85 -21.62 -37.35
C ARG A 88 3.22 -21.48 -35.97
N GLN A 89 2.88 -22.60 -35.32
CA GLN A 89 2.28 -22.59 -33.98
C GLN A 89 3.25 -22.00 -32.94
N GLN A 90 4.52 -22.37 -33.00
CA GLN A 90 5.55 -21.80 -32.11
C GLN A 90 5.73 -20.30 -32.33
N ALA A 91 5.70 -19.82 -33.58
CA ALA A 91 5.80 -18.40 -33.89
C ALA A 91 4.63 -17.62 -33.29
N VAL A 92 3.39 -18.13 -33.44
CA VAL A 92 2.21 -17.54 -32.83
C VAL A 92 2.30 -17.53 -31.31
N GLN A 93 2.75 -18.62 -30.70
CA GLN A 93 2.90 -18.71 -29.25
C GLN A 93 3.93 -17.69 -28.71
N ARG A 94 5.09 -17.53 -29.40
CA ARG A 94 6.09 -16.52 -29.04
C ARG A 94 5.53 -15.09 -29.17
N ALA A 95 4.81 -14.81 -30.25
CA ALA A 95 4.21 -13.50 -30.44
C ALA A 95 3.16 -13.18 -29.36
N LEU A 96 2.31 -14.16 -28.99
CA LEU A 96 1.33 -14.02 -27.92
C LEU A 96 2.00 -13.79 -26.55
N GLN A 97 3.07 -14.53 -26.28
CA GLN A 97 3.84 -14.36 -25.02
C GLN A 97 4.43 -12.95 -24.94
N GLN A 98 5.04 -12.45 -26.01
CA GLN A 98 5.58 -11.09 -26.08
C GLN A 98 4.48 -10.04 -25.85
N GLN A 99 3.27 -10.23 -26.41
CA GLN A 99 2.14 -9.34 -26.16
C GLN A 99 1.70 -9.36 -24.68
N LEU A 100 1.63 -10.56 -24.09
CA LEU A 100 1.29 -10.70 -22.67
C LEU A 100 2.31 -9.99 -21.78
N ASP A 101 3.61 -10.16 -22.05
CA ASP A 101 4.68 -9.53 -21.28
C ASP A 101 4.62 -7.99 -21.41
N SER A 102 4.34 -7.47 -22.62
CA SER A 102 4.13 -6.04 -22.86
C SER A 102 2.94 -5.49 -22.06
N VAL A 103 1.78 -6.16 -22.13
CA VAL A 103 0.56 -5.74 -21.40
C VAL A 103 0.77 -5.78 -19.90
N HIS A 104 1.49 -6.78 -19.39
CA HIS A 104 1.84 -6.85 -17.96
C HIS A 104 2.75 -5.68 -17.55
N GLY A 105 3.71 -5.31 -18.38
CA GLY A 105 4.57 -4.14 -18.16
C GLY A 105 3.77 -2.83 -18.10
N ASP A 106 2.90 -2.60 -19.08
CA ASP A 106 2.05 -1.41 -19.15
C ASP A 106 1.09 -1.32 -17.94
N LEU A 107 0.52 -2.46 -17.54
CA LEU A 107 -0.35 -2.53 -16.35
C LEU A 107 0.42 -2.21 -15.05
N ALA A 108 1.62 -2.72 -14.90
CA ALA A 108 2.47 -2.43 -13.75
C ALA A 108 2.83 -0.94 -13.68
N GLN A 109 3.21 -0.35 -14.81
CA GLN A 109 3.51 1.08 -14.91
C GLN A 109 2.28 1.96 -14.61
N THR A 110 1.12 1.60 -15.16
CA THR A 110 -0.14 2.34 -14.93
C THR A 110 -0.53 2.29 -13.45
N ARG A 111 -0.39 1.13 -12.80
CA ARG A 111 -0.64 0.98 -11.36
C ARG A 111 0.30 1.82 -10.51
N ALA A 112 1.59 1.87 -10.83
CA ALA A 112 2.57 2.70 -10.14
C ALA A 112 2.21 4.19 -10.28
N THR A 113 1.94 4.66 -11.50
CA THR A 113 1.53 6.05 -11.76
C THR A 113 0.24 6.42 -11.02
N LEU A 114 -0.74 5.51 -11.00
CA LEU A 114 -2.00 5.73 -10.26
C LEU A 114 -1.77 5.82 -8.75
N ALA A 115 -0.89 4.97 -8.20
CA ALA A 115 -0.53 5.00 -6.78
C ALA A 115 0.15 6.32 -6.40
N ASP A 116 1.11 6.78 -7.22
CA ASP A 116 1.82 8.04 -7.02
C ASP A 116 0.88 9.25 -7.14
N THR A 117 0.01 9.24 -8.16
CA THR A 117 -0.99 10.29 -8.36
C THR A 117 -1.95 10.36 -7.19
N ARG A 118 -2.44 9.19 -6.72
CA ARG A 118 -3.32 9.10 -5.56
C ARG A 118 -2.63 9.55 -4.28
N HIS A 119 -1.37 9.17 -4.09
CA HIS A 119 -0.59 9.61 -2.93
C HIS A 119 -0.43 11.12 -2.94
N SER A 120 -0.03 11.71 -4.07
CA SER A 120 0.13 13.17 -4.23
C SER A 120 -1.18 13.94 -4.05
N ALA A 121 -2.31 13.37 -4.49
CA ALA A 121 -3.63 13.97 -4.31
C ALA A 121 -4.12 13.96 -2.85
N LEU A 122 -3.69 12.98 -2.06
CA LEU A 122 -4.18 12.77 -0.69
C LEU A 122 -3.21 13.25 0.41
N HIS A 123 -1.96 13.58 0.06
CA HIS A 123 -0.94 13.97 1.04
C HIS A 123 -0.37 15.36 0.73
N ASP A 124 0.07 16.05 1.78
CA ASP A 124 0.78 17.31 1.67
C ASP A 124 2.22 17.06 1.17
N ALA A 125 2.61 17.71 0.09
CA ALA A 125 3.90 17.49 -0.56
C ALA A 125 5.11 17.84 0.32
N LEU A 126 4.93 18.74 1.30
CA LEU A 126 6.02 19.18 2.19
C LEU A 126 6.23 18.21 3.36
N THR A 127 5.14 17.79 4.00
CA THR A 127 5.16 17.07 5.29
C THR A 127 4.82 15.59 5.16
N THR A 128 4.32 15.16 4.00
CA THR A 128 3.80 13.81 3.72
C THR A 128 2.61 13.36 4.59
N LEU A 129 2.11 14.25 5.44
CA LEU A 129 0.88 13.99 6.19
C LEU A 129 -0.33 14.02 5.25
N PRO A 130 -1.47 13.39 5.62
CA PRO A 130 -2.75 13.64 5.00
C PRO A 130 -2.98 15.13 4.77
N ASN A 131 -3.34 15.52 3.55
CA ASN A 131 -3.72 16.88 3.24
C ASN A 131 -5.14 17.18 3.76
N ARG A 132 -5.59 18.41 3.59
CA ARG A 132 -6.91 18.88 4.06
C ARG A 132 -8.07 18.03 3.55
N GLU A 133 -8.04 17.64 2.30
CA GLU A 133 -9.10 16.85 1.66
C GLU A 133 -9.13 15.43 2.23
N HIS A 134 -8.00 14.76 2.24
CA HIS A 134 -7.89 13.41 2.80
C HIS A 134 -8.24 13.38 4.29
N PHE A 135 -7.78 14.38 5.08
CA PHE A 135 -8.14 14.46 6.48
C PHE A 135 -9.65 14.59 6.70
N ARG A 136 -10.34 15.43 5.88
CA ARG A 136 -11.80 15.56 5.93
C ARG A 136 -12.52 14.26 5.61
N ASP A 137 -12.03 13.51 4.64
CA ASP A 137 -12.56 12.19 4.29
C ASP A 137 -12.38 11.17 5.42
N VAL A 138 -11.20 11.18 6.07
CA VAL A 138 -10.94 10.31 7.24
C VAL A 138 -11.88 10.65 8.38
N LEU A 139 -12.05 11.95 8.68
CA LEU A 139 -12.97 12.44 9.69
C LEU A 139 -14.41 12.03 9.38
N GLY A 140 -14.88 12.22 8.13
CA GLY A 140 -16.23 11.83 7.70
C GLY A 140 -16.48 10.33 7.89
N ARG A 141 -15.54 9.47 7.49
CA ARG A 141 -15.66 8.02 7.70
C ARG A 141 -15.65 7.63 9.17
N ALA A 142 -14.88 8.31 10.02
CA ALA A 142 -14.86 8.05 11.45
C ALA A 142 -16.19 8.44 12.11
N LEU A 143 -16.78 9.55 11.71
CA LEU A 143 -18.11 10.00 12.20
C LEU A 143 -19.21 9.02 11.80
N MET A 144 -19.23 8.54 10.55
CA MET A 144 -20.21 7.52 10.11
C MET A 144 -20.12 6.24 10.94
N LYS A 145 -18.90 5.79 11.27
CA LYS A 145 -18.73 4.61 12.15
C LYS A 145 -19.26 4.84 13.56
N THR A 146 -19.12 6.06 14.07
CA THR A 146 -19.63 6.43 15.39
C THR A 146 -21.16 6.47 15.43
N GLU A 147 -21.82 6.88 14.35
CA GLU A 147 -23.28 6.87 14.22
C GLU A 147 -23.85 5.45 14.06
N GLN A 148 -23.15 4.58 13.33
CA GLN A 148 -23.55 3.19 13.08
C GLN A 148 -23.33 2.25 14.28
N ALA A 149 -22.53 2.64 15.25
CA ALA A 149 -22.37 1.89 16.49
C ALA A 149 -23.69 1.93 17.27
N LEU A 150 -24.47 0.89 17.04
CA LEU A 150 -25.75 0.40 17.54
C LEU A 150 -26.64 1.38 18.35
N PRO A 151 -27.93 1.55 17.94
CA PRO A 151 -28.93 2.37 18.63
C PRO A 151 -29.25 1.93 20.06
N ASN A 152 -28.84 0.72 20.47
CA ASN A 152 -29.22 0.10 21.76
C ASN A 152 -28.12 0.13 22.83
N GLU A 153 -26.93 0.66 22.56
CA GLU A 153 -25.92 0.82 23.60
C GLU A 153 -26.15 2.13 24.38
N ARG A 154 -25.98 2.03 25.71
CA ARG A 154 -26.09 3.19 26.61
C ARG A 154 -25.17 4.32 26.13
N PRO A 155 -25.59 5.62 26.25
CA PRO A 155 -24.81 6.78 25.78
C PRO A 155 -23.34 6.82 26.26
N THR A 156 -23.05 6.15 27.39
CA THR A 156 -21.72 6.04 28.00
C THR A 156 -20.77 5.09 27.27
N LYS A 157 -21.22 4.33 26.26
CA LYS A 157 -20.41 3.39 25.48
C LYS A 157 -20.24 3.74 24.01
N ARG A 158 -20.75 4.91 23.58
CA ARG A 158 -20.53 5.33 22.19
C ARG A 158 -19.08 5.73 22.01
N PRO A 159 -18.40 5.24 20.95
CA PRO A 159 -17.04 5.67 20.67
C PRO A 159 -17.03 7.18 20.47
N SER A 160 -16.33 7.88 21.34
CA SER A 160 -16.13 9.33 21.22
C SER A 160 -14.97 9.63 20.29
N LEU A 161 -15.09 10.68 19.50
CA LEU A 161 -14.04 11.21 18.66
C LEU A 161 -13.69 12.61 19.15
N ALA A 162 -12.41 12.95 19.16
CA ALA A 162 -11.96 14.30 19.41
C ALA A 162 -11.20 14.84 18.21
N LEU A 163 -11.51 16.05 17.82
CA LEU A 163 -10.78 16.80 16.81
C LEU A 163 -9.98 17.90 17.48
N LEU A 164 -8.67 17.88 17.28
CA LEU A 164 -7.77 18.93 17.70
C LEU A 164 -7.32 19.70 16.46
N TYR A 165 -7.46 21.03 16.49
CA TYR A 165 -6.97 21.92 15.45
C TYR A 165 -5.81 22.75 16.04
N LEU A 166 -4.71 22.84 15.31
CA LEU A 166 -3.47 23.43 15.79
C LEU A 166 -2.95 24.48 14.79
N ASP A 167 -2.44 25.59 15.32
CA ASP A 167 -1.75 26.66 14.58
C ASP A 167 -0.41 26.96 15.27
N LEU A 168 0.63 27.22 14.50
CA LEU A 168 1.97 27.52 15.05
C LEU A 168 2.14 29.01 15.29
N ASP A 169 2.17 29.42 16.54
CA ASP A 169 2.33 30.82 16.92
C ASP A 169 3.68 31.38 16.47
N GLY A 170 3.65 32.51 15.76
CA GLY A 170 4.86 33.17 15.30
C GLY A 170 5.57 32.51 14.11
N PHE A 171 4.92 31.59 13.37
CA PHE A 171 5.52 30.95 12.20
C PHE A 171 5.87 31.94 11.10
N LYS A 172 4.99 32.91 10.82
CA LYS A 172 5.24 33.95 9.80
C LYS A 172 6.52 34.75 10.09
N PRO A 173 6.72 35.33 11.29
CA PRO A 173 8.00 35.97 11.69
C PRO A 173 9.22 35.09 11.48
N ILE A 174 9.14 33.78 11.72
CA ILE A 174 10.26 32.85 11.48
C ILE A 174 10.60 32.81 9.99
N ASN A 175 9.59 32.72 9.12
CA ASN A 175 9.79 32.79 7.67
C ASN A 175 10.39 34.12 7.23
N ASP A 176 9.86 35.23 7.74
CA ASP A 176 10.31 36.57 7.39
C ASP A 176 11.77 36.80 7.81
N GLN A 177 12.19 36.25 8.95
CA GLN A 177 13.54 36.41 9.50
C GLN A 177 14.57 35.43 8.93
N HIS A 178 14.16 34.15 8.69
CA HIS A 178 15.11 33.08 8.38
C HIS A 178 14.89 32.46 6.98
N GLY A 179 13.87 32.92 6.27
CA GLY A 179 13.50 32.44 4.93
C GLY A 179 12.61 31.19 4.95
N HIS A 180 11.89 31.00 3.83
CA HIS A 180 10.93 29.89 3.68
C HIS A 180 11.56 28.50 3.82
N ALA A 181 12.84 28.32 3.43
CA ALA A 181 13.54 27.04 3.58
C ALA A 181 13.66 26.60 5.04
N VAL A 182 13.83 27.54 5.98
CA VAL A 182 13.85 27.26 7.42
C VAL A 182 12.46 26.93 7.92
N GLY A 183 11.44 27.68 7.49
CA GLY A 183 10.04 27.40 7.82
C GLY A 183 9.57 26.04 7.30
N ASP A 184 9.92 25.68 6.08
CA ASP A 184 9.61 24.35 5.52
C ASP A 184 10.23 23.22 6.35
N ARG A 185 11.47 23.41 6.81
CA ARG A 185 12.14 22.42 7.65
C ARG A 185 11.51 22.33 9.04
N LEU A 186 11.08 23.46 9.59
CA LEU A 186 10.32 23.52 10.83
C LEU A 186 9.00 22.75 10.70
N LEU A 187 8.23 22.99 9.65
CA LEU A 187 6.97 22.30 9.40
C LEU A 187 7.16 20.78 9.29
N ARG A 188 8.20 20.31 8.61
CA ARG A 188 8.54 18.86 8.55
C ARG A 188 8.83 18.27 9.93
N ILE A 189 9.58 19.02 10.78
CA ILE A 189 9.89 18.56 12.13
C ILE A 189 8.63 18.51 12.99
N VAL A 190 7.77 19.52 12.93
CA VAL A 190 6.51 19.57 13.66
C VAL A 190 5.59 18.42 13.21
N ALA A 191 5.44 18.21 11.91
CA ALA A 191 4.67 17.10 11.34
C ALA A 191 5.13 15.74 11.88
N ALA A 192 6.45 15.50 11.88
CA ALA A 192 7.02 14.26 12.39
C ALA A 192 6.82 14.10 13.91
N ARG A 193 6.89 15.20 14.68
CA ARG A 193 6.62 15.22 16.13
C ARG A 193 5.15 14.87 16.41
N LEU A 194 4.21 15.51 15.72
CA LEU A 194 2.79 15.25 15.87
C LEU A 194 2.45 13.79 15.53
N ALA A 195 2.93 13.28 14.40
CA ALA A 195 2.70 11.90 13.97
C ALA A 195 3.22 10.86 14.97
N ARG A 196 4.32 11.15 15.67
CA ARG A 196 4.89 10.26 16.72
C ARG A 196 4.18 10.39 18.08
N ALA A 197 3.53 11.51 18.33
CA ALA A 197 2.89 11.79 19.62
C ALA A 197 1.50 11.14 19.74
N VAL A 198 0.84 10.87 18.62
CA VAL A 198 -0.44 10.17 18.54
C VAL A 198 -0.23 8.66 18.36
N ARG A 199 -1.25 7.85 18.65
CA ARG A 199 -1.19 6.38 18.54
C ARG A 199 -1.54 5.88 17.13
N ALA A 200 -1.20 4.63 16.84
CA ALA A 200 -1.69 3.95 15.65
C ALA A 200 -3.23 3.91 15.64
N GLY A 201 -3.83 4.40 14.57
CA GLY A 201 -5.29 4.54 14.44
C GLY A 201 -5.82 5.97 14.61
N ASP A 202 -5.05 6.87 15.22
CA ASP A 202 -5.31 8.30 15.15
C ASP A 202 -4.78 8.87 13.82
N CYS A 203 -5.31 10.02 13.40
CA CYS A 203 -4.91 10.65 12.15
C CYS A 203 -4.36 12.05 12.41
N VAL A 204 -3.22 12.38 11.82
CA VAL A 204 -2.67 13.74 11.79
C VAL A 204 -2.67 14.22 10.35
N GLY A 205 -3.15 15.45 10.09
CA GLY A 205 -3.16 16.06 8.77
C GLY A 205 -2.64 17.50 8.82
N ARG A 206 -2.13 17.97 7.68
CA ARG A 206 -1.82 19.39 7.49
C ARG A 206 -2.97 20.06 6.75
N MET A 207 -3.52 21.10 7.36
CA MET A 207 -4.70 21.79 6.83
C MET A 207 -4.32 22.92 5.87
N GLY A 208 -3.11 23.41 5.92
CA GLY A 208 -2.52 24.45 5.08
C GLY A 208 -1.60 25.36 5.88
N GLY A 209 -0.64 26.01 5.22
CA GLY A 209 0.28 26.92 5.93
C GLY A 209 0.95 26.27 7.13
N ASP A 210 0.71 26.82 8.31
CA ASP A 210 1.19 26.39 9.63
C ASP A 210 0.09 25.67 10.47
N GLU A 211 -1.03 25.32 9.83
CA GLU A 211 -2.15 24.66 10.48
C GLU A 211 -2.11 23.13 10.34
N PHE A 212 -2.36 22.44 11.44
CA PHE A 212 -2.44 21.00 11.55
C PHE A 212 -3.76 20.58 12.20
N ALA A 213 -4.18 19.33 11.99
CA ALA A 213 -5.30 18.74 12.71
C ALA A 213 -4.98 17.32 13.14
N CYS A 214 -5.50 16.92 14.32
CA CYS A 214 -5.40 15.55 14.83
C CYS A 214 -6.81 15.01 15.09
N LEU A 215 -7.12 13.85 14.55
CA LEU A 215 -8.33 13.10 14.83
C LEU A 215 -8.00 11.94 15.76
N LEU A 216 -8.62 11.92 16.91
CA LEU A 216 -8.38 10.95 17.98
C LEU A 216 -9.65 10.15 18.23
N GLY A 217 -9.54 8.82 18.27
CA GLY A 217 -10.68 7.94 18.52
C GLY A 217 -10.65 7.31 19.91
N GLY A 218 -11.81 6.84 20.41
CA GLY A 218 -11.91 6.08 21.66
C GLY A 218 -11.35 6.82 22.87
N ILE A 219 -11.78 8.07 23.04
CA ILE A 219 -11.41 8.89 24.17
C ILE A 219 -12.64 9.04 25.05
N ASP A 220 -12.56 8.50 26.26
CA ASP A 220 -13.71 8.38 27.14
C ASP A 220 -13.79 9.53 28.15
N ASP A 221 -12.73 10.33 28.29
CA ASP A 221 -12.62 11.36 29.34
C ASP A 221 -11.96 12.63 28.82
N ARG A 222 -12.54 13.77 29.24
CA ARG A 222 -11.99 15.12 28.98
C ARG A 222 -10.61 15.31 29.61
N GLN A 223 -10.34 14.64 30.73
CA GLN A 223 -9.03 14.71 31.39
C GLN A 223 -7.95 14.04 30.54
N GLN A 224 -8.25 12.91 29.91
CA GLN A 224 -7.33 12.26 28.96
C GLN A 224 -7.01 13.18 27.78
N LEU A 225 -8.03 13.89 27.25
CA LEU A 225 -7.80 14.89 26.19
C LEU A 225 -6.91 16.04 26.65
N SER A 226 -7.10 16.53 27.86
CA SER A 226 -6.25 17.58 28.43
C SER A 226 -4.79 17.11 28.53
N HIS A 227 -4.54 15.89 29.03
CA HIS A 227 -3.21 15.31 29.10
C HIS A 227 -2.58 15.18 27.71
N LEU A 228 -3.35 14.70 26.73
CA LEU A 228 -2.85 14.56 25.36
C LEU A 228 -2.58 15.91 24.70
N ALA A 229 -3.43 16.91 24.93
CA ALA A 229 -3.21 18.26 24.44
C ALA A 229 -1.94 18.88 25.04
N CYS A 230 -1.71 18.72 26.35
CA CYS A 230 -0.46 19.11 26.99
C CYS A 230 0.75 18.39 26.38
N LYS A 231 0.66 17.07 26.20
CA LYS A 231 1.74 16.28 25.57
C LYS A 231 2.04 16.77 24.15
N LEU A 232 1.02 17.07 23.34
CA LEU A 232 1.20 17.60 21.99
C LEU A 232 1.84 18.99 22.03
N PHE A 233 1.35 19.86 22.93
CA PHE A 233 1.92 21.19 23.15
C PHE A 233 3.40 21.09 23.49
N ASP A 234 3.78 20.30 24.49
CA ASP A 234 5.17 20.12 24.94
C ASP A 234 6.05 19.53 23.83
N THR A 235 5.53 18.55 23.10
CA THR A 235 6.24 17.87 22.00
C THR A 235 6.54 18.84 20.85
N VAL A 236 5.59 19.71 20.50
CA VAL A 236 5.78 20.72 19.44
C VAL A 236 6.68 21.84 19.94
N SER A 237 6.52 22.29 21.19
CA SER A 237 7.26 23.40 21.79
C SER A 237 8.70 23.03 22.18
N ALA A 238 9.05 21.75 22.16
CA ALA A 238 10.43 21.34 22.45
C ALA A 238 11.42 22.01 21.46
N PRO A 239 12.59 22.48 21.92
CA PRO A 239 13.58 23.12 21.06
C PRO A 239 13.91 22.25 19.83
N LEU A 240 14.09 22.87 18.69
CA LEU A 240 14.45 22.21 17.43
C LEU A 240 15.71 22.85 16.84
N GLN A 241 16.55 22.02 16.24
CA GLN A 241 17.79 22.44 15.60
C GLN A 241 17.63 22.40 14.07
N ILE A 242 17.86 23.53 13.41
CA ILE A 242 17.89 23.64 11.96
C ILE A 242 19.25 24.21 11.54
N GLY A 243 20.17 23.33 11.15
CA GLY A 243 21.57 23.73 10.94
C GLY A 243 22.21 24.25 12.21
N LYS A 244 22.60 25.53 12.23
CA LYS A 244 23.16 26.23 13.41
C LYS A 244 22.10 26.99 14.23
N LEU A 245 20.85 27.03 13.73
CA LEU A 245 19.77 27.75 14.40
C LEU A 245 19.09 26.85 15.43
N GLN A 246 18.90 27.36 16.64
CA GLN A 246 18.01 26.76 17.64
C GLN A 246 16.74 27.58 17.70
N LEU A 247 15.61 26.96 17.41
CA LEU A 247 14.30 27.61 17.35
C LEU A 247 13.34 26.93 18.32
N THR A 248 12.34 27.68 18.73
CA THR A 248 11.19 27.17 19.50
C THR A 248 9.93 27.78 18.92
N VAL A 249 8.94 26.96 18.68
CA VAL A 249 7.60 27.39 18.23
C VAL A 249 6.56 26.80 19.15
N ARG A 250 5.51 27.54 19.44
CA ARG A 250 4.43 27.09 20.31
C ARG A 250 3.18 26.83 19.47
N PRO A 251 2.46 25.72 19.69
CA PRO A 251 1.17 25.53 19.06
C PRO A 251 0.07 26.16 19.91
N SER A 252 -0.95 26.73 19.26
CA SER A 252 -2.25 26.98 19.86
C SER A 252 -3.21 25.88 19.44
N ILE A 253 -3.82 25.18 20.41
CA ILE A 253 -4.60 23.97 20.17
C ILE A 253 -6.05 24.19 20.56
N GLY A 254 -7.00 23.97 19.62
CA GLY A 254 -8.44 23.95 19.88
C GLY A 254 -9.02 22.55 19.82
N ILE A 255 -9.89 22.21 20.75
CA ILE A 255 -10.44 20.86 20.94
C ILE A 255 -11.96 20.87 20.78
N ALA A 256 -12.50 20.02 19.92
CA ALA A 256 -13.93 19.75 19.78
C ALA A 256 -14.20 18.24 19.87
N ILE A 257 -15.26 17.85 20.57
CA ILE A 257 -15.60 16.47 20.89
C ILE A 257 -16.90 16.06 20.19
N CYS A 258 -16.91 14.95 19.48
CA CYS A 258 -18.10 14.32 18.93
C CYS A 258 -18.66 13.30 19.96
N PRO A 259 -19.98 13.27 20.19
CA PRO A 259 -21.03 14.08 19.55
C PRO A 259 -21.31 15.42 20.27
N THR A 260 -20.72 15.67 21.43
CA THR A 260 -21.04 16.82 22.31
C THR A 260 -20.94 18.17 21.59
N ASP A 261 -19.85 18.35 20.84
CA ASP A 261 -19.56 19.59 20.12
C ASP A 261 -19.91 19.50 18.62
N GLY A 262 -20.67 18.50 18.19
CA GLY A 262 -21.17 18.36 16.83
C GLY A 262 -21.01 16.93 16.27
N GLY A 263 -21.88 16.63 15.28
CA GLY A 263 -21.90 15.31 14.58
C GLY A 263 -21.35 15.37 13.15
N THR A 264 -20.99 16.54 12.60
CA THR A 264 -20.50 16.66 11.24
C THR A 264 -19.07 17.16 11.20
N ALA A 265 -18.32 16.74 10.15
CA ALA A 265 -16.93 17.16 9.95
C ALA A 265 -16.79 18.70 9.91
N GLU A 266 -17.69 19.36 9.21
CA GLU A 266 -17.69 20.83 9.10
C GLU A 266 -17.88 21.50 10.45
N THR A 267 -18.86 21.03 11.24
CA THR A 267 -19.16 21.58 12.58
C THR A 267 -17.98 21.40 13.52
N LEU A 268 -17.37 20.22 13.54
CA LEU A 268 -16.22 19.94 14.41
C LEU A 268 -14.99 20.76 14.02
N LEU A 269 -14.68 20.87 12.72
CA LEU A 269 -13.58 21.71 12.23
C LEU A 269 -13.79 23.18 12.63
N LYS A 270 -14.98 23.73 12.39
CA LYS A 270 -15.32 25.11 12.75
C LYS A 270 -15.21 25.35 14.26
N ARG A 271 -15.66 24.39 15.09
CA ARG A 271 -15.65 24.52 16.55
C ARG A 271 -14.26 24.35 17.14
N SER A 272 -13.47 23.42 16.62
CA SER A 272 -12.06 23.28 17.04
C SER A 272 -11.23 24.50 16.63
N ASP A 273 -11.43 25.06 15.44
CA ASP A 273 -10.80 26.31 15.00
C ASP A 273 -11.14 27.48 15.93
N ALA A 274 -12.45 27.68 16.25
CA ALA A 274 -12.87 28.70 17.19
C ALA A 274 -12.25 28.55 18.59
N ALA A 275 -12.07 27.31 19.05
CA ALA A 275 -11.41 27.01 20.31
C ALA A 275 -9.88 27.31 20.23
N MET A 276 -9.23 26.95 19.12
CA MET A 276 -7.83 27.26 18.84
C MET A 276 -7.59 28.79 18.88
N TYR A 277 -8.43 29.56 18.23
CA TYR A 277 -8.31 31.02 18.25
C TYR A 277 -8.42 31.57 19.67
N ARG A 278 -9.28 31.01 20.54
CA ARG A 278 -9.35 31.39 21.95
C ARG A 278 -8.06 31.03 22.70
N ALA A 279 -7.54 29.82 22.50
CA ALA A 279 -6.27 29.40 23.07
C ALA A 279 -5.13 30.37 22.69
N LYS A 280 -5.08 30.77 21.41
CA LYS A 280 -4.10 31.73 20.87
C LYS A 280 -4.20 33.09 21.55
N ARG A 281 -5.41 33.64 21.66
CA ARG A 281 -5.62 34.93 22.33
C ARG A 281 -5.32 34.93 23.82
N ALA A 282 -5.65 33.83 24.49
CA ALA A 282 -5.40 33.66 25.93
C ALA A 282 -3.98 33.18 26.25
N GLN A 283 -3.19 32.81 25.23
CA GLN A 283 -1.87 32.19 25.39
C GLN A 283 -1.90 30.97 26.30
N SER A 284 -3.02 30.24 26.32
CA SER A 284 -3.25 29.11 27.23
C SER A 284 -2.67 27.78 26.75
N GLY A 285 -2.12 27.72 25.53
CA GLY A 285 -1.63 26.52 24.88
C GLY A 285 -2.73 25.68 24.27
N TYR A 286 -3.82 25.42 24.98
CA TYR A 286 -5.01 24.75 24.44
C TYR A 286 -6.31 25.26 25.04
N ALA A 287 -7.42 25.04 24.33
CA ALA A 287 -8.79 25.30 24.81
C ALA A 287 -9.76 24.27 24.23
N PHE A 288 -10.73 23.90 25.05
CA PHE A 288 -11.90 23.14 24.57
C PHE A 288 -12.92 24.08 23.95
N PHE A 289 -13.67 23.62 22.95
CA PHE A 289 -14.84 24.36 22.51
C PHE A 289 -15.85 24.47 23.66
N GLU A 290 -16.40 25.66 23.81
CA GLU A 290 -17.48 25.96 24.77
C GLU A 290 -18.56 26.67 24.01
N ARG A 291 -19.79 26.12 24.09
CA ARG A 291 -20.98 26.90 23.66
C ARG A 291 -21.08 28.16 24.51
N ARG A 292 -20.98 29.32 23.89
CA ARG A 292 -21.40 30.52 24.58
C ARG A 292 -22.90 30.30 24.92
N ALA A 293 -23.24 30.37 26.19
CA ALA A 293 -24.61 30.57 26.59
C ALA A 293 -25.06 31.86 25.89
N ASP A 294 -26.10 31.78 25.08
CA ASP A 294 -26.67 32.93 24.44
C ASP A 294 -27.26 33.81 25.59
N PRO A 295 -26.80 35.05 25.78
CA PRO A 295 -27.31 35.88 26.90
C PRO A 295 -28.76 36.31 26.70
N SER A 296 -29.45 35.74 25.69
CA SER A 296 -30.82 36.11 25.30
C SER A 296 -31.82 34.93 25.38
N ALA A 297 -31.57 33.89 26.21
CA ALA A 297 -32.53 32.82 26.45
C ALA A 297 -33.17 32.93 27.84
#